data_36f4f4d81116fd23629ee71aa2f004a1
#
_entry.id   36f4f4d81116fd23629ee71aa2f004a1
#
_cell.length_a   1.000
_cell.length_b   1.000
_cell.length_c   1.000
_cell.angle_alpha   90.00
_cell.angle_beta   90.00
_cell.angle_gamma   90.00
#
_symmetry.space_group_name_H-M   'P 1'
#
loop_
_entity.id
_entity.type
_entity.pdbx_description
1 polymer ?
#
loop_
_entity_poly.entity_id
_entity_poly.type
_entity_poly.pdbx_seq_one_letter_code
_entity_poly.pdbx_strand_id
1 'polypeptide(L)'
;KTLVYATDKENYLGGDKKLIDFARNCNILIHDSQYTTEDYLSLYTPKQGFGHSTYEMAQDAKKQIGAETLVYFHFDPSYDDNKLDELNSIYGKDDAIMAKEGLELDIL
;
A
#
# COMPACT_ATOMS: atom_id res chain seq x y z
N LYS A 1 5.13 -20.19 4.16
CA LYS A 1 4.37 -18.95 4.15
C LYS A 1 5.31 -17.75 4.14
N THR A 2 5.00 -16.72 3.36
CA THR A 2 5.87 -15.59 3.14
C THR A 2 5.15 -14.27 3.42
N LEU A 3 5.78 -13.42 4.21
CA LEU A 3 5.35 -12.05 4.44
C LEU A 3 6.43 -11.11 3.91
N VAL A 4 6.04 -10.11 3.12
CA VAL A 4 6.95 -9.09 2.60
C VAL A 4 6.54 -7.73 3.13
N TYR A 5 7.51 -7.01 3.67
CA TYR A 5 7.35 -5.67 4.23
C TYR A 5 8.04 -4.67 3.31
N ALA A 6 7.24 -3.94 2.53
CA ALA A 6 7.73 -2.99 1.52
C ALA A 6 7.28 -1.57 1.89
N THR A 7 7.92 -1.00 2.91
CA THR A 7 7.63 0.35 3.39
C THR A 7 8.65 1.36 2.85
N ASP A 8 8.33 2.64 2.97
CA ASP A 8 9.18 3.75 2.47
C ASP A 8 9.55 3.51 1.00
N LYS A 9 8.54 3.15 0.22
CA LYS A 9 8.71 2.74 -1.16
C LYS A 9 7.79 3.56 -2.07
N GLU A 10 8.37 4.26 -3.02
CA GLU A 10 7.63 4.88 -4.12
C GLU A 10 7.69 3.94 -5.32
N ASN A 11 6.52 3.45 -5.73
CA ASN A 11 6.44 2.50 -6.82
C ASN A 11 6.41 3.23 -8.18
N TYR A 12 6.50 2.48 -9.27
CA TYR A 12 6.51 3.02 -10.61
C TYR A 12 5.28 2.59 -11.39
N LEU A 13 4.97 3.31 -12.46
CA LEU A 13 4.01 2.84 -13.44
C LEU A 13 4.54 1.52 -14.05
N GLY A 14 3.72 0.48 -13.97
CA GLY A 14 4.13 -0.86 -14.39
C GLY A 14 4.82 -1.69 -13.31
N GLY A 15 5.04 -1.09 -12.13
CA GLY A 15 5.62 -1.77 -10.98
C GLY A 15 7.14 -1.75 -10.92
N ASP A 16 7.67 -2.13 -9.77
CA ASP A 16 9.10 -2.26 -9.53
C ASP A 16 9.51 -3.73 -9.71
N LYS A 17 10.26 -4.00 -10.75
CA LYS A 17 10.66 -5.38 -11.09
C LYS A 17 11.41 -6.07 -9.96
N LYS A 18 12.29 -5.35 -9.25
CA LYS A 18 13.04 -5.94 -8.13
C LYS A 18 12.11 -6.37 -7.00
N LEU A 19 11.15 -5.53 -6.65
CA LEU A 19 10.16 -5.87 -5.63
C LEU A 19 9.28 -7.03 -6.09
N ILE A 20 8.81 -6.99 -7.33
CA ILE A 20 7.96 -8.05 -7.89
C ILE A 20 8.68 -9.39 -7.84
N ASP A 21 9.93 -9.44 -8.27
CA ASP A 21 10.71 -10.68 -8.27
C ASP A 21 11.00 -11.17 -6.86
N PHE A 22 11.33 -10.25 -5.94
CA PHE A 22 11.61 -10.57 -4.55
C PHE A 22 10.39 -11.12 -3.82
N ALA A 23 9.23 -10.50 -4.04
CA ALA A 23 8.01 -10.78 -3.28
C ALA A 23 7.07 -11.78 -3.98
N ARG A 24 7.45 -12.31 -5.13
CA ARG A 24 6.59 -13.13 -5.99
C ARG A 24 5.80 -14.18 -5.22
N ASN A 25 4.47 -14.13 -5.37
CA ASN A 25 3.53 -15.07 -4.76
C ASN A 25 3.57 -15.11 -3.22
N CYS A 26 3.96 -14.00 -2.57
CA CYS A 26 3.91 -13.96 -1.11
C CYS A 26 2.48 -14.06 -0.59
N ASN A 27 2.32 -14.49 0.64
CA ASN A 27 1.01 -14.60 1.27
C ASN A 27 0.50 -13.23 1.73
N ILE A 28 1.36 -12.44 2.35
CA ILE A 28 1.01 -11.10 2.82
C ILE A 28 2.03 -10.11 2.29
N LEU A 29 1.54 -9.05 1.64
CA LEU A 29 2.33 -7.90 1.22
C LEU A 29 1.90 -6.69 2.05
N ILE A 30 2.81 -6.18 2.88
CA ILE A 30 2.63 -4.92 3.58
C ILE A 30 3.30 -3.86 2.72
N HIS A 31 2.54 -2.90 2.21
CA HIS A 31 3.04 -1.94 1.23
C HIS A 31 2.73 -0.51 1.64
N ASP A 32 3.69 0.36 1.35
CA ASP A 32 3.56 1.81 1.54
C ASP A 32 2.33 2.33 0.79
N SER A 33 1.50 3.13 1.47
CA SER A 33 0.26 3.69 0.94
C SER A 33 0.02 5.05 1.57
N GLN A 34 1.02 5.92 1.51
CA GLN A 34 0.97 7.18 2.24
C GLN A 34 -0.06 8.15 1.68
N TYR A 35 -0.24 8.19 0.36
CA TYR A 35 -1.03 9.22 -0.31
C TYR A 35 -2.19 8.68 -1.11
N THR A 36 -3.28 9.47 -1.17
CA THR A 36 -4.24 9.33 -2.26
C THR A 36 -3.57 9.76 -3.57
N THR A 37 -4.08 9.29 -4.70
CA THR A 37 -3.54 9.73 -5.99
C THR A 37 -3.73 11.24 -6.16
N GLU A 38 -4.85 11.79 -5.68
CA GLU A 38 -5.10 13.22 -5.72
C GLU A 38 -4.00 14.01 -5.00
N ASP A 39 -3.63 13.61 -3.79
CA ASP A 39 -2.57 14.29 -3.03
C ASP A 39 -1.20 14.07 -3.65
N TYR A 40 -0.94 12.87 -4.17
CA TYR A 40 0.32 12.53 -4.82
C TYR A 40 0.57 13.41 -6.05
N LEU A 41 -0.47 13.69 -6.82
CA LEU A 41 -0.41 14.49 -8.05
C LEU A 41 -0.82 15.95 -7.85
N SER A 42 -0.89 16.43 -6.61
CA SER A 42 -1.30 17.79 -6.30
C SER A 42 -0.51 18.82 -7.11
N LEU A 43 -1.21 19.80 -7.68
CA LEU A 43 -0.58 20.87 -8.47
C LEU A 43 0.28 21.79 -7.61
N TYR A 44 -0.08 21.96 -6.33
CA TYR A 44 0.60 22.88 -5.42
C TYR A 44 1.66 22.22 -4.54
N THR A 45 1.43 20.96 -4.16
CA THR A 45 2.33 20.23 -3.27
C THR A 45 2.50 18.79 -3.77
N PRO A 46 3.10 18.61 -4.97
CA PRO A 46 3.27 17.26 -5.53
C PRO A 46 4.17 16.40 -4.66
N LYS A 47 3.89 15.11 -4.61
CA LYS A 47 4.60 14.16 -3.73
C LYS A 47 5.50 13.18 -4.50
N GLN A 48 5.60 13.32 -5.84
CA GLN A 48 6.48 12.49 -6.62
C GLN A 48 7.94 12.70 -6.17
N GLY A 49 8.66 11.61 -6.01
CA GLY A 49 10.05 11.66 -5.58
C GLY A 49 10.27 11.71 -4.07
N PHE A 50 9.21 11.69 -3.26
CA PHE A 50 9.33 11.70 -1.80
C PHE A 50 9.57 10.31 -1.20
N GLY A 51 9.53 9.26 -2.03
CA GLY A 51 9.83 7.90 -1.59
C GLY A 51 8.64 7.14 -1.03
N HIS A 52 7.42 7.56 -1.36
CA HIS A 52 6.19 6.93 -0.87
C HIS A 52 5.18 6.70 -2.00
N SER A 53 4.30 5.72 -1.79
CA SER A 53 3.35 5.26 -2.80
C SER A 53 1.92 5.74 -2.53
N THR A 54 1.07 5.58 -3.53
CA THR A 54 -0.38 5.73 -3.40
C THR A 54 -1.04 4.40 -3.10
N TYR A 55 -2.33 4.43 -2.74
CA TYR A 55 -3.14 3.22 -2.56
C TYR A 55 -3.22 2.42 -3.85
N GLU A 56 -3.38 3.10 -4.99
CA GLU A 56 -3.44 2.44 -6.31
C GLU A 56 -2.13 1.76 -6.66
N MET A 57 -0.99 2.37 -6.32
CA MET A 57 0.33 1.74 -6.52
C MET A 57 0.46 0.47 -5.69
N ALA A 58 -0.04 0.47 -4.46
CA ALA A 58 -0.04 -0.72 -3.61
C ALA A 58 -0.93 -1.83 -4.19
N GLN A 59 -2.11 -1.48 -4.70
CA GLN A 59 -3.00 -2.43 -5.36
C GLN A 59 -2.35 -3.04 -6.60
N ASP A 60 -1.70 -2.21 -7.41
CA ASP A 60 -0.97 -2.68 -8.59
C ASP A 60 0.16 -3.62 -8.21
N ALA A 61 0.92 -3.28 -7.16
CA ALA A 61 1.98 -4.14 -6.66
C ALA A 61 1.45 -5.51 -6.23
N LYS A 62 0.32 -5.54 -5.48
CA LYS A 62 -0.33 -6.79 -5.09
C LYS A 62 -0.64 -7.66 -6.31
N LYS A 63 -1.21 -7.05 -7.33
CA LYS A 63 -1.62 -7.75 -8.55
C LYS A 63 -0.41 -8.33 -9.29
N GLN A 64 0.64 -7.53 -9.50
CA GLN A 64 1.81 -7.96 -10.24
C GLN A 64 2.64 -8.99 -9.48
N ILE A 65 2.70 -8.88 -8.16
CA ILE A 65 3.38 -9.83 -7.29
C ILE A 65 2.62 -11.15 -7.20
N GLY A 66 1.29 -11.11 -7.25
CA GLY A 66 0.45 -12.25 -6.98
C GLY A 66 0.29 -12.51 -5.49
N ALA A 67 0.32 -11.47 -4.66
CA ALA A 67 0.13 -11.58 -3.22
C ALA A 67 -1.32 -11.96 -2.90
N GLU A 68 -1.51 -12.81 -1.89
CA GLU A 68 -2.85 -13.20 -1.46
C GLU A 68 -3.56 -12.06 -0.75
N THR A 69 -2.86 -11.38 0.17
CA THR A 69 -3.40 -10.29 0.96
C THR A 69 -2.47 -9.09 0.91
N LEU A 70 -3.06 -7.91 0.72
CA LEU A 70 -2.37 -6.63 0.81
C LEU A 70 -2.72 -5.97 2.14
N VAL A 71 -1.72 -5.41 2.82
CA VAL A 71 -1.93 -4.53 3.96
C VAL A 71 -1.41 -3.14 3.57
N TYR A 72 -2.31 -2.17 3.50
CA TYR A 72 -1.93 -0.77 3.30
C TYR A 72 -1.29 -0.25 4.58
N PHE A 73 -0.14 0.37 4.46
CA PHE A 73 0.66 0.80 5.60
C PHE A 73 1.29 2.17 5.35
N HIS A 74 1.75 2.82 6.41
CA HIS A 74 2.48 4.09 6.35
C HIS A 74 1.62 5.24 5.82
N PHE A 75 0.48 5.49 6.48
CA PHE A 75 -0.45 6.55 6.07
C PHE A 75 0.11 7.94 6.36
N ASP A 76 -0.31 8.92 5.55
CA ASP A 76 0.11 10.32 5.75
C ASP A 76 -0.33 10.78 7.14
N PRO A 77 0.59 11.35 7.95
CA PRO A 77 0.24 11.83 9.29
C PRO A 77 -0.82 12.93 9.30
N SER A 78 -1.04 13.63 8.19
CA SER A 78 -2.09 14.65 8.09
C SER A 78 -3.50 14.05 7.93
N TYR A 79 -3.61 12.76 7.63
CA TYR A 79 -4.91 12.09 7.50
C TYR A 79 -5.43 11.75 8.89
N ASP A 80 -6.57 12.35 9.28
CA ASP A 80 -7.21 12.05 10.56
C ASP A 80 -8.04 10.77 10.48
N ASP A 81 -8.65 10.39 11.61
CA ASP A 81 -9.44 9.14 11.68
C ASP A 81 -10.61 9.15 10.71
N ASN A 82 -11.27 10.27 10.53
CA ASN A 82 -12.38 10.38 9.57
C ASN A 82 -11.90 10.16 8.14
N LYS A 83 -10.73 10.71 7.79
CA LYS A 83 -10.13 10.50 6.47
C LYS A 83 -9.75 9.05 6.27
N LEU A 84 -9.14 8.42 7.27
CA LEU A 84 -8.75 7.02 7.19
C LEU A 84 -9.97 6.09 7.09
N ASP A 85 -11.06 6.39 7.78
CA ASP A 85 -12.31 5.63 7.67
C ASP A 85 -12.90 5.75 6.26
N GLU A 86 -12.87 6.95 5.68
CA GLU A 86 -13.30 7.18 4.30
C GLU A 86 -12.46 6.34 3.32
N LEU A 87 -11.14 6.37 3.47
CA LEU A 87 -10.22 5.62 2.62
C LEU A 87 -10.44 4.11 2.77
N ASN A 88 -10.70 3.64 3.99
CA ASN A 88 -11.02 2.23 4.21
C ASN A 88 -12.30 1.81 3.48
N SER A 89 -13.31 2.68 3.42
CA SER A 89 -14.53 2.37 2.68
C SER A 89 -14.31 2.30 1.17
N ILE A 90 -13.29 3.02 0.66
CA ILE A 90 -12.97 3.03 -0.77
C ILE A 90 -12.03 1.87 -1.14
N TYR A 91 -10.97 1.66 -0.37
CA TYR A 91 -9.87 0.76 -0.71
C TYR A 91 -9.87 -0.56 0.05
N GLY A 92 -10.54 -0.63 1.21
CA GLY A 92 -10.59 -1.84 2.03
C GLY A 92 -11.43 -2.93 1.39
N LYS A 93 -10.90 -4.17 1.43
CA LYS A 93 -11.56 -5.38 0.93
C LYS A 93 -11.13 -6.56 1.79
N ASP A 94 -11.70 -7.74 1.54
CA ASP A 94 -11.31 -8.96 2.26
C ASP A 94 -9.82 -9.29 2.11
N ASP A 95 -9.25 -8.99 0.94
CA ASP A 95 -7.85 -9.26 0.62
C ASP A 95 -6.97 -8.00 0.55
N ALA A 96 -7.48 -6.86 0.99
CA ALA A 96 -6.75 -5.59 1.02
C ALA A 96 -7.19 -4.79 2.25
N ILE A 97 -6.37 -4.78 3.28
CA ILE A 97 -6.73 -4.34 4.63
C ILE A 97 -5.90 -3.13 5.03
N MET A 98 -6.54 -2.11 5.61
CA MET A 98 -5.84 -0.97 6.21
C MET A 98 -5.19 -1.40 7.52
N ALA A 99 -3.89 -1.15 7.68
CA ALA A 99 -3.18 -1.43 8.92
C ALA A 99 -3.72 -0.53 10.05
N LYS A 100 -3.78 -1.08 11.26
CA LYS A 100 -4.13 -0.35 12.48
C LYS A 100 -3.51 -1.05 13.67
N GLU A 101 -3.37 -0.34 14.78
CA GLU A 101 -2.86 -0.93 16.01
C GLU A 101 -3.74 -2.11 16.42
N GLY A 102 -3.09 -3.20 16.83
CA GLY A 102 -3.79 -4.40 17.27
C GLY A 102 -4.26 -5.31 16.15
N LEU A 103 -4.01 -4.95 14.88
CA LEU A 103 -4.35 -5.83 13.76
C LEU A 103 -3.53 -7.12 13.82
N GLU A 104 -4.21 -8.25 13.75
CA GLU A 104 -3.58 -9.56 13.66
C GLU A 104 -4.10 -10.29 12.42
N LEU A 105 -3.20 -10.94 11.70
CA LEU A 105 -3.52 -11.72 10.51
C LEU A 105 -2.88 -13.10 10.63
N ASP A 106 -3.63 -14.13 10.26
CA ASP A 106 -3.12 -15.50 10.23
C ASP A 106 -2.52 -15.80 8.86
N ILE A 107 -1.34 -16.42 8.86
CA ILE A 107 -0.66 -16.86 7.64
C ILE A 107 -0.65 -18.40 7.60
N LEU A 108 -1.79 -19.00 7.64
CA LEU A 108 -1.88 -20.46 7.67
C LEU A 108 -1.92 -21.09 6.28
#